data_10c96d4074ca2c39578c6709bcb1f817
#
_entry.id   10c96d4074ca2c39578c6709bcb1f817
#
_cell.length_a   1.000
_cell.length_b   1.000
_cell.length_c   1.000
_cell.angle_alpha   90.00
_cell.angle_beta   90.00
_cell.angle_gamma   90.00
#
_symmetry.space_group_name_H-M   'P 1'
#
loop_
_entity.id
_entity.type
_entity.pdbx_description
1 polymer ?
#
loop_
_entity_poly.entity_id
_entity_poly.type
_entity_poly.pdbx_seq_one_letter_code
_entity_poly.pdbx_strand_id
1 'polypeptide(L)'
;FERLTKVADIYMAGHFYGNGAPVILTQEMLKSNSNAIKVVADISCDVDGPIASTIKASTIAEPIFGYLPSEHKEVDVFHPGAIVVMSVDNLPCELPKDASEGFGEMFMEHVIPAFFNGDKDGILKRAKVTENGKLTERFQYLQAFVDGE
;
A
#
# COMPACT_ATOMS: atom_id res chain seq x y z
N PHE A 1 2.92 -1.41 18.23
CA PHE A 1 2.81 -0.22 17.36
C PHE A 1 2.27 0.99 18.14
N GLU A 2 1.26 0.82 18.98
CA GLU A 2 0.60 1.90 19.74
C GLU A 2 1.58 2.87 20.47
N ARG A 3 2.74 2.39 20.95
CA ARG A 3 3.73 3.27 21.58
C ARG A 3 4.31 4.32 20.61
N LEU A 4 4.40 3.97 19.32
CA LEU A 4 4.94 4.85 18.30
C LEU A 4 3.97 5.97 17.95
N THR A 5 2.65 5.70 18.00
CA THR A 5 1.64 6.73 17.72
C THR A 5 1.66 7.90 18.71
N LYS A 6 2.26 7.69 19.90
CA LYS A 6 2.36 8.70 20.97
C LYS A 6 3.52 9.67 20.81
N VAL A 7 4.46 9.37 19.90
CA VAL A 7 5.72 10.13 19.76
C VAL A 7 6.06 10.50 18.32
N ALA A 8 5.33 9.95 17.34
CA ALA A 8 5.54 10.23 15.92
C ALA A 8 4.51 11.24 15.43
N ASP A 9 4.95 12.30 14.75
CA ASP A 9 4.06 13.25 14.09
C ASP A 9 3.62 12.77 12.71
N ILE A 10 4.48 12.00 12.02
CA ILE A 10 4.26 11.48 10.67
C ILE A 10 4.42 9.97 10.67
N TYR A 11 3.48 9.28 10.07
CA TYR A 11 3.57 7.85 9.80
C TYR A 11 3.57 7.60 8.29
N MET A 12 4.57 6.88 7.78
CA MET A 12 4.63 6.42 6.40
C MET A 12 4.45 4.90 6.37
N ALA A 13 3.39 4.44 5.70
CA ALA A 13 3.06 3.03 5.53
C ALA A 13 3.54 2.54 4.15
N GLY A 14 4.58 1.72 4.13
CA GLY A 14 5.16 1.14 2.92
C GLY A 14 5.29 -0.38 3.02
N HIS A 15 4.27 -1.03 3.55
CA HIS A 15 4.24 -2.48 3.75
C HIS A 15 3.31 -3.15 2.72
N PHE A 16 3.49 -4.46 2.55
CA PHE A 16 2.53 -5.29 1.83
C PHE A 16 1.48 -5.81 2.80
N TYR A 17 0.19 -5.64 2.46
CA TYR A 17 -0.93 -6.19 3.21
C TYR A 17 -1.47 -7.44 2.51
N GLY A 18 -1.39 -8.58 3.16
CA GLY A 18 -1.91 -9.85 2.65
C GLY A 18 -3.04 -10.40 3.52
N ASN A 19 -3.75 -11.40 3.01
CA ASN A 19 -4.83 -12.06 3.74
C ASN A 19 -4.38 -12.54 5.13
N GLY A 20 -5.12 -12.14 6.17
CA GLY A 20 -4.83 -12.48 7.56
C GLY A 20 -3.76 -11.62 8.22
N ALA A 21 -3.22 -10.61 7.56
CA ALA A 21 -2.35 -9.64 8.20
C ALA A 21 -3.15 -8.77 9.20
N PRO A 22 -2.56 -8.42 10.36
CA PRO A 22 -3.23 -7.57 11.33
C PRO A 22 -3.35 -6.12 10.87
N VAL A 23 -4.42 -5.43 11.30
CA VAL A 23 -4.49 -3.97 11.20
C VAL A 23 -3.34 -3.35 12.01
N ILE A 24 -2.58 -2.46 11.37
CA ILE A 24 -1.36 -1.86 11.97
C ILE A 24 -1.71 -0.59 12.73
N LEU A 25 -2.46 0.32 12.09
CA LEU A 25 -2.90 1.59 12.67
C LEU A 25 -4.42 1.59 12.78
N THR A 26 -4.92 1.31 13.96
CA THR A 26 -6.37 1.20 14.19
C THR A 26 -7.03 2.56 14.43
N GLN A 27 -8.34 2.61 14.26
CA GLN A 27 -9.11 3.81 14.55
C GLN A 27 -9.02 4.20 16.05
N GLU A 28 -8.98 3.20 16.94
CA GLU A 28 -8.86 3.41 18.38
C GLU A 28 -7.52 4.09 18.74
N MET A 29 -6.43 3.67 18.10
CA MET A 29 -5.12 4.33 18.28
C MET A 29 -5.18 5.79 17.85
N LEU A 30 -5.83 6.09 16.70
CA LEU A 30 -5.96 7.43 16.18
C LEU A 30 -6.92 8.32 17.00
N LYS A 31 -7.95 7.72 17.63
CA LYS A 31 -8.87 8.41 18.56
C LYS A 31 -8.26 8.73 19.91
N SER A 32 -7.18 8.05 20.27
CA SER A 32 -6.55 8.22 21.58
C SER A 32 -6.11 9.65 21.83
N ASN A 33 -6.41 10.20 22.99
CA ASN A 33 -5.91 11.52 23.42
C ASN A 33 -4.37 11.58 23.48
N SER A 34 -3.69 10.45 23.49
CA SER A 34 -2.22 10.35 23.47
C SER A 34 -1.66 10.20 22.05
N ASN A 35 -2.49 10.14 21.03
CA ASN A 35 -2.03 10.08 19.65
C ASN A 35 -1.35 11.39 19.24
N ALA A 36 -0.14 11.30 18.71
CA ALA A 36 0.64 12.42 18.22
C ALA A 36 0.64 12.54 16.68
N ILE A 37 0.19 11.48 15.96
CA ILE A 37 0.21 11.44 14.51
C ILE A 37 -0.71 12.52 13.94
N LYS A 38 -0.14 13.35 13.09
CA LYS A 38 -0.82 14.43 12.36
C LYS A 38 -0.93 14.15 10.86
N VAL A 39 0.00 13.35 10.34
CA VAL A 39 0.10 13.03 8.92
C VAL A 39 0.29 11.53 8.74
N VAL A 40 -0.48 10.95 7.84
CA VAL A 40 -0.32 9.57 7.38
C VAL A 40 -0.06 9.60 5.88
N ALA A 41 1.10 9.08 5.45
CA ALA A 41 1.42 8.81 4.06
C ALA A 41 1.29 7.29 3.83
N ASP A 42 0.16 6.85 3.31
CA ASP A 42 -0.08 5.44 3.05
C ASP A 42 0.29 5.08 1.61
N ILE A 43 1.51 4.57 1.45
CA ILE A 43 2.05 4.12 0.16
C ILE A 43 1.45 2.76 -0.24
N SER A 44 0.99 1.97 0.73
CA SER A 44 0.30 0.69 0.46
C SER A 44 -1.08 0.90 -0.15
N CYS A 45 -1.77 1.98 0.22
CA CYS A 45 -3.06 2.43 -0.34
C CYS A 45 -4.18 1.37 -0.33
N ASP A 46 -4.17 0.49 0.67
CA ASP A 46 -5.21 -0.53 0.83
C ASP A 46 -6.42 0.09 1.56
N VAL A 47 -7.46 0.46 0.80
CA VAL A 47 -8.71 1.02 1.35
C VAL A 47 -9.35 -0.01 2.27
N ASP A 48 -9.80 0.44 3.45
CA ASP A 48 -10.31 -0.42 4.53
C ASP A 48 -9.34 -1.54 4.94
N GLY A 49 -8.07 -1.31 4.71
CA GLY A 49 -6.97 -2.24 4.95
C GLY A 49 -6.29 -2.06 6.32
N PRO A 50 -4.96 -2.12 6.36
CA PRO A 50 -4.20 -2.13 7.62
C PRO A 50 -4.11 -0.77 8.31
N ILE A 51 -4.48 0.30 7.62
CA ILE A 51 -4.39 1.68 8.08
C ILE A 51 -5.80 2.28 8.10
N ALA A 52 -6.39 2.40 9.27
CA ALA A 52 -7.78 2.82 9.44
C ALA A 52 -8.11 4.22 8.90
N SER A 53 -7.11 5.09 8.71
CA SER A 53 -7.32 6.41 8.09
C SER A 53 -7.40 6.36 6.57
N THR A 54 -7.05 5.25 5.93
CA THR A 54 -7.11 5.07 4.47
C THR A 54 -8.52 4.61 4.06
N ILE A 55 -9.47 5.53 4.14
CA ILE A 55 -10.88 5.28 3.80
C ILE A 55 -11.21 5.44 2.31
N LYS A 56 -10.26 5.98 1.56
CA LYS A 56 -10.33 6.13 0.09
C LYS A 56 -8.93 6.25 -0.48
N ALA A 57 -8.77 5.95 -1.77
CA ALA A 57 -7.60 6.35 -2.53
C ALA A 57 -7.67 7.86 -2.83
N SER A 58 -6.51 8.53 -2.84
CA SER A 58 -6.36 9.90 -3.35
C SER A 58 -5.70 9.88 -4.74
N THR A 59 -5.73 11.01 -5.42
CA THR A 59 -5.19 11.15 -6.77
C THR A 59 -3.97 12.07 -6.78
N ILE A 60 -3.20 12.05 -7.87
CA ILE A 60 -2.08 12.98 -8.07
C ILE A 60 -2.56 14.45 -8.06
N ALA A 61 -3.76 14.72 -8.59
CA ALA A 61 -4.33 16.07 -8.63
C ALA A 61 -4.83 16.54 -7.26
N GLU A 62 -5.35 15.61 -6.44
CA GLU A 62 -5.85 15.85 -5.08
C GLU A 62 -5.20 14.81 -4.14
N PRO A 63 -3.91 15.01 -3.76
CA PRO A 63 -3.12 13.96 -3.13
C PRO A 63 -3.42 13.75 -1.65
N ILE A 64 -4.08 14.69 -1.01
CA ILE A 64 -4.34 14.65 0.43
C ILE A 64 -5.80 14.93 0.75
N PHE A 65 -6.27 14.35 1.86
CA PHE A 65 -7.55 14.65 2.48
C PHE A 65 -7.43 14.65 4.01
N GLY A 66 -8.39 15.27 4.69
CA GLY A 66 -8.47 15.20 6.14
C GLY A 66 -9.28 13.98 6.59
N TYR A 67 -8.78 13.23 7.54
CA TYR A 67 -9.49 12.13 8.20
C TYR A 67 -9.82 12.50 9.64
N LEU A 68 -11.10 12.43 10.03
CA LEU A 68 -11.54 12.67 11.40
C LEU A 68 -11.73 11.34 12.14
N PRO A 69 -10.81 10.96 13.04
CA PRO A 69 -10.86 9.66 13.70
C PRO A 69 -12.13 9.42 14.52
N SER A 70 -12.67 10.47 15.18
CA SER A 70 -13.86 10.36 16.02
C SER A 70 -15.11 9.90 15.26
N GLU A 71 -15.23 10.28 14.00
CA GLU A 71 -16.40 10.02 13.15
C GLU A 71 -16.11 9.04 12.00
N HIS A 72 -14.85 8.63 11.85
CA HIS A 72 -14.38 7.74 10.78
C HIS A 72 -14.81 8.23 9.38
N LYS A 73 -14.56 9.50 9.10
CA LYS A 73 -14.97 10.13 7.84
C LYS A 73 -13.95 11.12 7.30
N GLU A 74 -14.12 11.44 6.03
CA GLU A 74 -13.41 12.54 5.38
C GLU A 74 -13.91 13.89 5.90
N VAL A 75 -12.99 14.83 6.07
CA VAL A 75 -13.23 16.23 6.40
C VAL A 75 -12.20 17.10 5.66
N ASP A 76 -12.36 18.41 5.73
CA ASP A 76 -11.36 19.34 5.26
C ASP A 76 -10.01 19.14 5.99
N VAL A 77 -8.89 19.29 5.27
CA VAL A 77 -7.53 19.08 5.83
C VAL A 77 -7.22 20.02 6.99
N PHE A 78 -7.88 21.19 7.07
CA PHE A 78 -7.73 22.16 8.13
C PHE A 78 -8.79 22.00 9.24
N HIS A 79 -9.66 20.97 9.15
CA HIS A 79 -10.64 20.72 10.20
C HIS A 79 -9.95 20.43 11.53
N PRO A 80 -10.37 21.05 12.65
CA PRO A 80 -9.81 20.76 13.96
C PRO A 80 -9.93 19.27 14.31
N GLY A 81 -8.78 18.66 14.65
CA GLY A 81 -8.71 17.21 14.95
C GLY A 81 -8.56 16.29 13.74
N ALA A 82 -8.48 16.86 12.52
CA ALA A 82 -8.18 16.07 11.34
C ALA A 82 -6.72 15.57 11.35
N ILE A 83 -6.54 14.36 10.84
CA ILE A 83 -5.25 13.81 10.44
C ILE A 83 -5.18 13.93 8.92
N VAL A 84 -4.10 14.49 8.40
CA VAL A 84 -3.89 14.61 6.95
C VAL A 84 -3.46 13.25 6.41
N VAL A 85 -4.16 12.76 5.39
CA VAL A 85 -3.88 11.44 4.79
C VAL A 85 -3.52 11.63 3.32
N MET A 86 -2.45 10.99 2.89
CA MET A 86 -2.08 10.76 1.49
C MET A 86 -2.19 9.27 1.22
N SER A 87 -2.93 8.87 0.20
CA SER A 87 -3.13 7.49 -0.23
C SER A 87 -3.24 7.41 -1.76
N VAL A 88 -2.25 8.01 -2.44
CA VAL A 88 -2.19 8.00 -3.91
C VAL A 88 -1.84 6.59 -4.37
N ASP A 89 -2.73 5.97 -5.16
CA ASP A 89 -2.60 4.59 -5.62
C ASP A 89 -1.59 4.42 -6.77
N ASN A 90 -1.15 5.51 -7.38
CA ASN A 90 -0.23 5.50 -8.52
C ASN A 90 0.93 6.49 -8.34
N LEU A 91 1.65 6.39 -7.22
CA LEU A 91 2.82 7.23 -6.91
C LEU A 91 3.90 7.25 -8.01
N PRO A 92 4.20 6.14 -8.72
CA PRO A 92 5.18 6.18 -9.82
C PRO A 92 4.85 7.21 -10.91
N CYS A 93 3.58 7.56 -11.10
CA CYS A 93 3.16 8.59 -12.06
C CYS A 93 3.48 10.02 -11.65
N GLU A 94 3.94 10.26 -10.42
CA GLU A 94 4.47 11.57 -9.98
C GLU A 94 5.82 11.89 -10.64
N LEU A 95 6.65 10.86 -10.87
CA LEU A 95 7.95 10.93 -11.52
C LEU A 95 8.05 9.83 -12.61
N PRO A 96 7.21 9.88 -13.66
CA PRO A 96 7.01 8.75 -14.56
C PRO A 96 8.26 8.39 -15.37
N LYS A 97 9.11 9.37 -15.68
CA LYS A 97 10.38 9.13 -16.38
C LYS A 97 11.33 8.33 -15.47
N ASP A 98 11.54 8.81 -14.25
CA ASP A 98 12.49 8.19 -13.32
C ASP A 98 11.99 6.80 -12.90
N ALA A 99 10.70 6.64 -12.68
CA ALA A 99 10.08 5.35 -12.35
C ALA A 99 10.24 4.34 -13.50
N SER A 100 10.02 4.77 -14.74
CA SER A 100 10.17 3.91 -15.92
C SER A 100 11.62 3.54 -16.19
N GLU A 101 12.55 4.49 -16.03
CA GLU A 101 13.98 4.27 -16.21
C GLU A 101 14.50 3.28 -15.16
N GLY A 102 14.24 3.52 -13.87
CA GLY A 102 14.65 2.62 -12.80
C GLY A 102 14.05 1.22 -12.90
N PHE A 103 12.75 1.11 -13.26
CA PHE A 103 12.13 -0.19 -13.52
C PHE A 103 12.80 -0.90 -14.71
N GLY A 104 13.06 -0.17 -15.81
CA GLY A 104 13.70 -0.70 -17.01
C GLY A 104 15.09 -1.24 -16.74
N GLU A 105 15.93 -0.51 -15.98
CA GLU A 105 17.26 -0.94 -15.57
C GLU A 105 17.20 -2.25 -14.77
N MET A 106 16.38 -2.31 -13.73
CA MET A 106 16.22 -3.51 -12.91
C MET A 106 15.67 -4.70 -13.71
N PHE A 107 14.76 -4.44 -14.63
CA PHE A 107 14.20 -5.47 -15.50
C PHE A 107 15.26 -6.03 -16.46
N MET A 108 16.07 -5.16 -17.09
CA MET A 108 17.15 -5.55 -17.98
C MET A 108 18.25 -6.32 -17.24
N GLU A 109 18.60 -5.91 -16.04
CA GLU A 109 19.68 -6.53 -15.27
C GLU A 109 19.28 -7.90 -14.70
N HIS A 110 18.06 -8.00 -14.16
CA HIS A 110 17.68 -9.17 -13.38
C HIS A 110 16.68 -10.08 -14.07
N VAL A 111 15.75 -9.56 -14.86
CA VAL A 111 14.65 -10.37 -15.41
C VAL A 111 14.96 -10.88 -16.81
N ILE A 112 15.42 -10.01 -17.70
CA ILE A 112 15.72 -10.40 -19.10
C ILE A 112 16.70 -11.59 -19.18
N PRO A 113 17.79 -11.65 -18.43
CA PRO A 113 18.71 -12.78 -18.48
C PRO A 113 18.06 -14.12 -18.12
N ALA A 114 17.03 -14.12 -17.26
CA ALA A 114 16.35 -15.33 -16.84
C ALA A 114 15.63 -16.05 -17.99
N PHE A 115 15.17 -15.32 -19.01
CA PHE A 115 14.56 -15.91 -20.22
C PHE A 115 15.58 -16.69 -21.07
N PHE A 116 16.87 -16.39 -20.96
CA PHE A 116 17.93 -16.97 -21.80
C PHE A 116 18.88 -17.91 -21.06
N ASN A 117 18.87 -17.90 -19.72
CA ASN A 117 19.76 -18.73 -18.90
C ASN A 117 19.08 -19.97 -18.28
N GLY A 118 17.82 -20.25 -18.69
CA GLY A 118 17.03 -21.35 -18.15
C GLY A 118 16.49 -21.08 -16.76
N ASP A 119 16.28 -19.81 -16.42
CA ASP A 119 15.73 -19.34 -15.12
C ASP A 119 16.47 -19.94 -13.91
N LYS A 120 17.82 -19.93 -13.96
CA LYS A 120 18.68 -20.57 -12.94
C LYS A 120 18.37 -20.11 -11.52
N ASP A 121 17.97 -18.84 -11.36
CA ASP A 121 17.67 -18.22 -10.08
C ASP A 121 16.16 -18.30 -9.73
N GLY A 122 15.33 -18.92 -10.59
CA GLY A 122 13.92 -19.12 -10.41
C GLY A 122 13.10 -17.81 -10.39
N ILE A 123 13.57 -16.77 -11.05
CA ILE A 123 12.91 -15.46 -11.09
C ILE A 123 11.57 -15.56 -11.81
N LEU A 124 11.58 -16.16 -13.03
CA LEU A 124 10.36 -16.34 -13.83
C LEU A 124 9.41 -17.31 -13.17
N LYS A 125 9.92 -18.40 -12.57
CA LYS A 125 9.12 -19.38 -11.81
C LYS A 125 8.40 -18.71 -10.64
N ARG A 126 9.09 -17.86 -9.87
CA ARG A 126 8.47 -17.15 -8.74
C ARG A 126 7.46 -16.09 -9.15
N ALA A 127 7.65 -15.45 -10.31
CA ALA A 127 6.76 -14.42 -10.84
C ALA A 127 5.56 -14.98 -11.60
N LYS A 128 5.59 -16.26 -11.99
CA LYS A 128 4.52 -16.88 -12.78
C LYS A 128 3.25 -17.02 -11.95
N VAL A 129 2.23 -16.23 -12.29
CA VAL A 129 0.92 -16.25 -11.64
C VAL A 129 0.12 -17.47 -12.05
N THR A 130 0.10 -17.78 -13.37
CA THR A 130 -0.68 -18.88 -13.92
C THR A 130 0.19 -19.81 -14.76
N GLU A 131 -0.16 -21.09 -14.77
CA GLU A 131 0.41 -22.13 -15.63
C GLU A 131 -0.66 -23.12 -16.08
N ASN A 132 -0.73 -23.35 -17.41
CA ASN A 132 -1.74 -24.25 -18.01
C ASN A 132 -3.19 -23.90 -17.60
N GLY A 133 -3.52 -22.63 -17.51
CA GLY A 133 -4.85 -22.14 -17.16
C GLY A 133 -5.22 -22.25 -15.68
N LYS A 134 -4.26 -22.50 -14.80
CA LYS A 134 -4.47 -22.57 -13.35
C LYS A 134 -3.49 -21.67 -12.62
N LEU A 135 -3.87 -21.21 -11.42
CA LEU A 135 -2.94 -20.50 -10.54
C LEU A 135 -1.78 -21.41 -10.15
N THR A 136 -0.58 -20.83 -10.10
CA THR A 136 0.58 -21.52 -9.50
C THR A 136 0.43 -21.58 -7.99
N GLU A 137 1.15 -22.47 -7.33
CA GLU A 137 1.09 -22.67 -5.88
C GLU A 137 1.30 -21.36 -5.11
N ARG A 138 2.22 -20.52 -5.56
CA ARG A 138 2.53 -19.23 -4.92
C ARG A 138 1.35 -18.24 -4.94
N PHE A 139 0.46 -18.36 -5.91
CA PHE A 139 -0.64 -17.43 -6.13
C PHE A 139 -2.02 -18.03 -5.83
N GLN A 140 -2.07 -19.15 -5.09
CA GLN A 140 -3.33 -19.79 -4.69
C GLN A 140 -4.23 -18.88 -3.85
N TYR A 141 -3.67 -17.87 -3.18
CA TYR A 141 -4.46 -16.88 -2.44
C TYR A 141 -5.40 -16.04 -3.33
N LEU A 142 -5.21 -16.07 -4.65
CA LEU A 142 -6.11 -15.42 -5.62
C LEU A 142 -7.28 -16.31 -6.05
N GLN A 143 -7.44 -17.52 -5.47
CA GLN A 143 -8.43 -18.48 -5.95
C GLN A 143 -9.86 -17.94 -5.81
N ALA A 144 -10.20 -17.30 -4.71
CA ALA A 144 -11.51 -16.68 -4.50
C ALA A 144 -11.85 -15.67 -5.61
N PHE A 145 -10.87 -14.84 -5.98
CA PHE A 145 -11.03 -13.90 -7.10
C PHE A 145 -11.27 -14.62 -8.44
N VAL A 146 -10.55 -15.72 -8.70
CA VAL A 146 -10.73 -16.53 -9.92
C VAL A 146 -12.11 -17.18 -9.97
N ASP A 147 -12.63 -17.59 -8.81
CA ASP A 147 -13.94 -18.23 -8.64
C ASP A 147 -15.09 -17.21 -8.65
N GLY A 148 -14.79 -15.91 -8.64
CA GLY A 148 -15.77 -14.81 -8.67
C GLY A 148 -16.42 -14.54 -7.31
N GLU A 149 -15.73 -14.84 -6.23
CA GLU A 149 -16.15 -14.60 -4.84
C GLU A 149 -15.65 -13.23 -4.31
#